data_2ce7e6a390def91567625b84b9d9de75
#
_entry.id   2ce7e6a390def91567625b84b9d9de75
#
_cell.length_a   1.000
_cell.length_b   1.000
_cell.length_c   1.000
_cell.angle_alpha   90.00
_cell.angle_beta   90.00
_cell.angle_gamma   90.00
#
_symmetry.space_group_name_H-M   'P 1'
#
loop_
_entity.id
_entity.type
_entity.pdbx_description
1 polymer ?
#
loop_
_entity_poly.entity_id
_entity_poly.type
_entity_poly.pdbx_seq_one_letter_code
_entity_poly.pdbx_strand_id
1 'polypeptide(L)'
;MSKFDRRGFIKLAGLGGGIVFASSLSRGLGLNALGSLPDYAKGKVENDFYFVQLSDTHWGFAGPKVNPDAEGTLKKAVQAVNNLEEQPDFIVFTGDLTHTTDDVQVRKDRMSQFKEIVGALKVPTVYFMAGEHDASLDRGDAYQEAFGKLNYTFDHKGVHFIVIDNVSDPGAIVGESQLNWLKADLKQQKTDARIVVLTHRPLFDLYPDWDWATRDGSAVIDALMPHHNVTVFYGHIHQENHHMTGHIAHHSAKSLMFPLPAPGSVPKKAPIPWDTSAPYKGLGLRSIEAELKQAKYEIKELNVNGG
;
A
#
# COMPACT_ATOMS: atom_id res chain seq x y z
N MET A 1 -18.25 -19.55 22.23
CA MET A 1 -17.94 -18.43 21.34
C MET A 1 -16.97 -18.97 20.30
N SER A 2 -17.44 -19.14 19.06
CA SER A 2 -16.63 -19.62 17.94
C SER A 2 -15.60 -18.52 17.61
N LYS A 3 -14.33 -18.84 17.68
CA LYS A 3 -13.26 -17.95 17.19
C LYS A 3 -13.41 -17.85 15.68
N PHE A 4 -13.78 -16.69 15.18
CA PHE A 4 -13.72 -16.39 13.76
C PHE A 4 -12.24 -16.41 13.35
N ASP A 5 -11.92 -17.22 12.35
CA ASP A 5 -10.60 -17.19 11.76
C ASP A 5 -10.44 -15.98 10.82
N ARG A 6 -9.21 -15.71 10.43
CA ARG A 6 -8.79 -14.65 9.52
C ARG A 6 -9.67 -14.53 8.26
N ARG A 7 -10.08 -15.66 7.67
CA ARG A 7 -10.94 -15.71 6.49
C ARG A 7 -12.40 -15.45 6.80
N GLY A 8 -12.86 -15.87 7.98
CA GLY A 8 -14.22 -15.61 8.44
C GLY A 8 -14.49 -14.14 8.68
N PHE A 9 -13.50 -13.40 9.23
CA PHE A 9 -13.61 -11.97 9.45
C PHE A 9 -13.67 -11.18 8.12
N ILE A 10 -12.80 -11.51 7.17
CA ILE A 10 -12.78 -10.87 5.84
C ILE A 10 -14.10 -11.12 5.09
N LYS A 11 -14.67 -12.32 5.19
CA LYS A 11 -15.95 -12.65 4.55
C LYS A 11 -17.15 -11.95 5.16
N LEU A 12 -17.18 -11.78 6.49
CA LEU A 12 -18.28 -11.08 7.17
C LEU A 12 -18.30 -9.57 6.89
N ALA A 13 -17.12 -8.96 6.77
CA ALA A 13 -16.99 -7.54 6.47
C ALA A 13 -17.24 -7.21 4.98
N GLY A 14 -17.11 -8.18 4.07
CA GLY A 14 -17.41 -8.05 2.64
C GLY A 14 -18.90 -8.06 2.26
N LEU A 15 -19.81 -8.35 3.21
CA LEU A 15 -21.26 -8.38 2.94
C LEU A 15 -21.94 -7.00 2.95
N GLY A 16 -21.21 -5.95 3.18
CA GLY A 16 -21.69 -4.57 3.27
C GLY A 16 -21.49 -3.71 2.03
N GLY A 17 -21.51 -4.23 0.80
CA GLY A 17 -21.43 -3.35 -0.38
C GLY A 17 -20.99 -4.00 -1.68
N GLY A 18 -21.70 -5.00 -2.15
CA GLY A 18 -21.50 -5.53 -3.50
C GLY A 18 -22.79 -6.05 -4.10
N ILE A 19 -23.38 -5.32 -5.03
CA ILE A 19 -24.53 -5.81 -5.82
C ILE A 19 -23.98 -6.79 -6.87
N VAL A 20 -24.23 -8.07 -6.68
CA VAL A 20 -24.00 -9.08 -7.72
C VAL A 20 -25.27 -9.22 -8.53
N PHE A 21 -25.25 -8.83 -9.80
CA PHE A 21 -26.28 -9.19 -10.75
C PHE A 21 -26.10 -10.65 -11.16
N ALA A 22 -26.95 -11.53 -10.66
CA ALA A 22 -27.14 -12.84 -11.23
C ALA A 22 -28.58 -12.95 -11.74
N SER A 23 -28.74 -12.94 -13.05
CA SER A 23 -29.98 -13.35 -13.71
C SER A 23 -30.04 -14.85 -13.71
N SER A 24 -31.01 -15.44 -13.04
CA SER A 24 -31.37 -16.84 -13.27
C SER A 24 -32.90 -17.01 -13.28
N LEU A 25 -33.36 -17.40 -14.42
CA LEU A 25 -34.58 -18.14 -14.58
C LEU A 25 -34.35 -19.59 -14.13
N SER A 26 -35.17 -20.09 -13.17
CA SER A 26 -35.87 -21.37 -13.36
C SER A 26 -36.69 -21.70 -12.12
N ARG A 27 -37.88 -22.20 -12.46
CA ARG A 27 -38.94 -22.65 -11.56
C ARG A 27 -38.64 -24.06 -10.98
N GLY A 28 -38.98 -24.23 -9.72
CA GLY A 28 -39.72 -25.43 -9.30
C GLY A 28 -38.93 -26.59 -8.71
N LEU A 29 -39.40 -26.98 -7.54
CA LEU A 29 -39.39 -28.32 -6.93
C LEU A 29 -38.39 -28.62 -5.81
N GLY A 30 -38.94 -28.93 -4.63
CA GLY A 30 -38.43 -29.97 -3.73
C GLY A 30 -37.56 -29.49 -2.57
N LEU A 31 -38.23 -29.14 -1.46
CA LEU A 31 -37.65 -29.24 -0.11
C LEU A 31 -37.34 -30.74 0.15
N ASN A 32 -36.04 -31.05 0.24
CA ASN A 32 -35.42 -32.04 1.12
C ASN A 32 -34.05 -32.45 0.56
N ALA A 33 -33.04 -31.73 0.91
CA ALA A 33 -31.66 -32.24 1.04
C ALA A 33 -30.88 -31.25 1.91
N LEU A 34 -30.89 -31.46 3.21
CA LEU A 34 -29.81 -31.05 4.07
C LEU A 34 -28.58 -31.88 3.69
N GLY A 35 -28.05 -31.59 2.50
CA GLY A 35 -26.70 -31.99 2.10
C GLY A 35 -25.73 -31.13 2.90
N SER A 36 -24.88 -31.75 3.68
CA SER A 36 -23.75 -31.16 4.34
C SER A 36 -23.05 -30.20 3.39
N LEU A 37 -23.02 -28.92 3.76
CA LEU A 37 -22.17 -27.94 3.10
C LEU A 37 -20.73 -28.51 3.07
N PRO A 38 -20.05 -28.44 1.93
CA PRO A 38 -18.66 -28.88 1.88
C PRO A 38 -17.87 -28.17 2.97
N ASP A 39 -17.13 -28.92 3.70
CA ASP A 39 -16.26 -28.49 4.79
C ASP A 39 -15.14 -27.57 4.23
N TYR A 40 -15.44 -26.27 4.06
CA TYR A 40 -14.44 -25.25 3.73
C TYR A 40 -13.55 -24.85 4.93
N ALA A 41 -13.73 -25.56 6.04
CA ALA A 41 -12.82 -25.47 7.16
C ALA A 41 -11.74 -26.53 6.99
N LYS A 42 -10.53 -26.07 6.82
CA LYS A 42 -9.24 -26.74 6.99
C LYS A 42 -8.39 -26.85 5.73
N GLY A 43 -7.63 -25.85 5.59
CA GLY A 43 -6.38 -25.87 4.88
C GLY A 43 -5.78 -24.48 5.00
N LYS A 44 -5.19 -24.14 6.16
CA LYS A 44 -4.11 -23.15 6.13
C LYS A 44 -3.17 -23.70 5.07
N VAL A 45 -3.16 -23.05 3.91
CA VAL A 45 -2.10 -23.31 2.95
C VAL A 45 -0.85 -22.82 3.64
N GLU A 46 0.08 -23.71 3.86
CA GLU A 46 1.27 -23.53 4.70
C GLU A 46 2.06 -22.25 4.41
N ASN A 47 1.73 -21.53 3.34
CA ASN A 47 2.41 -20.35 2.85
C ASN A 47 1.54 -19.08 2.66
N ASP A 48 0.22 -19.13 2.86
CA ASP A 48 -0.59 -17.90 2.80
C ASP A 48 -0.17 -16.94 3.92
N PHE A 49 -0.14 -15.65 3.60
CA PHE A 49 0.22 -14.61 4.55
C PHE A 49 -0.55 -13.32 4.26
N TYR A 50 -0.53 -12.38 5.20
CA TYR A 50 -0.99 -11.06 4.91
C TYR A 50 -0.08 -9.99 5.50
N PHE A 51 -0.07 -8.84 4.86
CA PHE A 51 0.65 -7.67 5.33
C PHE A 51 -0.25 -6.44 5.30
N VAL A 52 0.17 -5.41 6.02
CA VAL A 52 -0.53 -4.13 6.05
C VAL A 52 0.30 -3.09 5.32
N GLN A 53 -0.35 -2.35 4.42
CA GLN A 53 0.24 -1.19 3.75
C GLN A 53 -0.31 0.09 4.39
N LEU A 54 0.62 0.95 4.82
CA LEU A 54 0.39 2.33 5.22
C LEU A 54 1.14 3.25 4.26
N SER A 55 0.62 4.44 4.00
CA SER A 55 1.23 5.36 3.04
C SER A 55 0.97 6.81 3.40
N ASP A 56 1.87 7.69 2.97
CA ASP A 56 1.65 9.14 2.96
C ASP A 56 1.24 9.66 4.34
N THR A 57 2.05 9.32 5.34
CA THR A 57 1.83 9.71 6.73
C THR A 57 2.14 11.16 7.00
N HIS A 58 3.04 11.76 6.20
CA HIS A 58 3.46 13.17 6.26
C HIS A 58 3.64 13.68 7.69
N TRP A 59 4.33 12.92 8.54
CA TRP A 59 4.59 13.35 9.92
C TRP A 59 5.26 14.72 9.95
N GLY A 60 4.69 15.63 10.74
CA GLY A 60 5.11 17.03 10.80
C GLY A 60 4.35 17.96 9.85
N PHE A 61 3.33 17.47 9.14
CA PHE A 61 2.36 18.32 8.43
C PHE A 61 1.59 19.18 9.43
N ALA A 62 1.40 20.47 9.10
CA ALA A 62 0.65 21.42 9.89
C ALA A 62 -0.36 22.15 8.99
N GLY A 63 -1.60 21.70 9.03
CA GLY A 63 -2.68 22.29 8.21
C GLY A 63 -4.06 21.97 8.81
N PRO A 64 -4.51 22.69 9.89
CA PRO A 64 -5.71 22.33 10.63
C PRO A 64 -7.00 22.41 9.81
N LYS A 65 -7.02 23.14 8.69
CA LYS A 65 -8.15 23.12 7.75
C LYS A 65 -8.22 21.85 6.91
N VAL A 66 -7.09 21.14 6.79
CA VAL A 66 -6.93 19.92 6.00
C VAL A 66 -7.01 18.69 6.90
N ASN A 67 -6.27 18.70 8.00
CA ASN A 67 -6.34 17.68 9.05
C ASN A 67 -6.08 18.32 10.43
N PRO A 68 -7.13 18.54 11.23
CA PRO A 68 -6.98 19.10 12.59
C PRO A 68 -6.35 18.10 13.57
N ASP A 69 -6.29 16.81 13.21
CA ASP A 69 -5.68 15.73 14.01
C ASP A 69 -4.41 15.17 13.32
N ALA A 70 -3.62 16.03 12.68
CA ALA A 70 -2.42 15.62 11.94
C ALA A 70 -1.44 14.79 12.78
N GLU A 71 -1.27 15.11 14.06
CA GLU A 71 -0.43 14.34 14.98
C GLU A 71 -1.10 13.05 15.48
N GLY A 72 -2.43 13.01 15.55
CA GLY A 72 -3.19 11.87 16.05
C GLY A 72 -3.37 10.77 15.00
N THR A 73 -3.42 11.11 13.71
CA THR A 73 -3.80 10.17 12.67
C THR A 73 -2.82 8.98 12.56
N LEU A 74 -1.50 9.23 12.55
CA LEU A 74 -0.50 8.14 12.54
C LEU A 74 -0.60 7.27 13.81
N LYS A 75 -0.77 7.89 14.97
CA LYS A 75 -0.91 7.17 16.25
C LYS A 75 -2.17 6.28 16.25
N LYS A 76 -3.28 6.77 15.68
CA LYS A 76 -4.51 5.98 15.50
C LYS A 76 -4.30 4.80 14.55
N ALA A 77 -3.59 5.02 13.43
CA ALA A 77 -3.28 3.95 12.50
C ALA A 77 -2.43 2.85 13.16
N VAL A 78 -1.42 3.21 13.95
CA VAL A 78 -0.62 2.27 14.75
C VAL A 78 -1.52 1.49 15.74
N GLN A 79 -2.44 2.16 16.42
CA GLN A 79 -3.39 1.50 17.32
C GLN A 79 -4.34 0.58 16.56
N ALA A 80 -4.85 1.00 15.39
CA ALA A 80 -5.73 0.19 14.55
C ALA A 80 -5.03 -1.11 14.13
N VAL A 81 -3.78 -1.04 13.67
CA VAL A 81 -2.98 -2.22 13.34
C VAL A 81 -2.77 -3.11 14.56
N ASN A 82 -2.39 -2.53 15.71
CA ASN A 82 -2.17 -3.28 16.95
C ASN A 82 -3.43 -3.97 17.51
N ASN A 83 -4.62 -3.50 17.12
CA ASN A 83 -5.91 -4.03 17.54
C ASN A 83 -6.50 -5.03 16.52
N LEU A 84 -5.82 -5.31 15.41
CA LEU A 84 -6.24 -6.37 14.50
C LEU A 84 -6.30 -7.72 15.27
N GLU A 85 -7.32 -8.49 15.00
CA GLU A 85 -7.57 -9.78 15.67
C GLU A 85 -6.40 -10.75 15.46
N GLU A 86 -5.91 -10.82 14.22
CA GLU A 86 -4.64 -11.46 13.87
C GLU A 86 -3.64 -10.37 13.47
N GLN A 87 -2.39 -10.51 13.91
CA GLN A 87 -1.35 -9.58 13.52
C GLN A 87 -0.82 -9.92 12.13
N PRO A 88 -0.52 -8.92 11.27
CA PRO A 88 0.08 -9.16 9.97
C PRO A 88 1.48 -9.78 10.10
N ASP A 89 1.90 -10.50 9.07
CA ASP A 89 3.25 -11.06 9.01
C ASP A 89 4.30 -9.94 9.01
N PHE A 90 4.01 -8.84 8.33
CA PHE A 90 4.83 -7.62 8.32
C PHE A 90 4.00 -6.39 7.91
N ILE A 91 4.60 -5.23 8.02
CA ILE A 91 4.03 -3.94 7.63
C ILE A 91 4.93 -3.28 6.60
N VAL A 92 4.32 -2.59 5.63
CA VAL A 92 5.02 -1.78 4.63
C VAL A 92 4.53 -0.35 4.70
N PHE A 93 5.45 0.61 4.76
CA PHE A 93 5.18 2.02 4.53
C PHE A 93 5.64 2.41 3.12
N THR A 94 4.71 2.84 2.28
CA THR A 94 4.98 3.15 0.87
C THR A 94 5.28 4.63 0.59
N GLY A 95 6.11 5.22 1.46
CA GLY A 95 6.70 6.55 1.26
C GLY A 95 5.92 7.70 1.89
N ASP A 96 6.50 8.90 1.77
CA ASP A 96 6.05 10.13 2.40
C ASP A 96 5.79 9.95 3.91
N LEU A 97 6.81 9.37 4.56
CA LEU A 97 6.79 9.10 6.00
C LEU A 97 6.72 10.40 6.78
N THR A 98 7.48 11.39 6.34
CA THR A 98 7.57 12.72 6.94
C THR A 98 7.17 13.80 5.94
N HIS A 99 6.70 14.93 6.44
CA HIS A 99 6.40 16.07 5.59
C HIS A 99 7.68 16.87 5.32
N THR A 100 7.84 17.34 4.06
CA THR A 100 9.06 18.03 3.61
C THR A 100 9.37 19.29 4.44
N THR A 101 10.65 19.61 4.58
CA THR A 101 11.17 20.85 5.14
C THR A 101 12.59 21.07 4.66
N ASP A 102 12.93 22.33 4.39
CA ASP A 102 14.30 22.73 4.01
C ASP A 102 15.26 22.72 5.21
N ASP A 103 14.74 22.78 6.44
CA ASP A 103 15.53 22.69 7.65
C ASP A 103 15.98 21.24 7.90
N VAL A 104 17.28 21.00 7.78
CA VAL A 104 17.90 19.67 7.91
C VAL A 104 17.69 19.08 9.30
N GLN A 105 17.76 19.91 10.36
CA GLN A 105 17.56 19.40 11.73
C GLN A 105 16.11 19.00 11.95
N VAL A 106 15.16 19.84 11.53
CA VAL A 106 13.72 19.53 11.62
C VAL A 106 13.39 18.27 10.83
N ARG A 107 14.04 18.05 9.67
CA ARG A 107 13.85 16.83 8.87
C ARG A 107 14.29 15.59 9.65
N LYS A 108 15.49 15.62 10.25
CA LYS A 108 16.01 14.51 11.09
C LYS A 108 15.14 14.27 12.32
N ASP A 109 14.67 15.33 12.97
CA ASP A 109 13.80 15.24 14.13
C ASP A 109 12.45 14.61 13.77
N ARG A 110 11.84 14.97 12.63
CA ARG A 110 10.62 14.34 12.12
C ARG A 110 10.80 12.85 11.87
N MET A 111 11.91 12.45 11.24
CA MET A 111 12.21 11.03 11.00
C MET A 111 12.39 10.25 12.31
N SER A 112 13.06 10.86 13.29
CA SER A 112 13.22 10.27 14.63
C SER A 112 11.88 10.09 15.36
N GLN A 113 11.03 11.13 15.36
CA GLN A 113 9.70 11.09 15.96
C GLN A 113 8.79 10.07 15.27
N PHE A 114 8.82 10.01 13.94
CA PHE A 114 8.10 9.00 13.18
C PHE A 114 8.51 7.59 13.60
N LYS A 115 9.81 7.31 13.70
CA LYS A 115 10.33 6.01 14.16
C LYS A 115 9.88 5.67 15.57
N GLU A 116 9.84 6.64 16.47
CA GLU A 116 9.37 6.46 17.85
C GLU A 116 7.90 6.03 17.87
N ILE A 117 7.03 6.71 17.09
CA ILE A 117 5.60 6.39 17.00
C ILE A 117 5.39 5.00 16.40
N VAL A 118 6.07 4.71 15.30
CA VAL A 118 5.97 3.41 14.61
C VAL A 118 6.59 2.28 15.42
N GLY A 119 7.55 2.59 16.29
CA GLY A 119 8.14 1.64 17.24
C GLY A 119 7.13 1.06 18.25
N ALA A 120 5.93 1.66 18.37
CA ALA A 120 4.83 1.12 19.16
C ALA A 120 4.03 -0.01 18.45
N LEU A 121 4.32 -0.32 17.19
CA LEU A 121 3.72 -1.46 16.49
C LEU A 121 4.15 -2.77 17.15
N LYS A 122 3.19 -3.68 17.35
CA LYS A 122 3.44 -5.01 17.89
C LYS A 122 4.05 -5.97 16.86
N VAL A 123 3.89 -5.66 15.58
CA VAL A 123 4.46 -6.42 14.46
C VAL A 123 5.96 -6.15 14.39
N PRO A 124 6.83 -7.18 14.51
CA PRO A 124 8.26 -6.97 14.63
C PRO A 124 8.95 -6.58 13.32
N THR A 125 8.31 -6.87 12.18
CA THR A 125 8.90 -6.63 10.86
C THR A 125 8.16 -5.48 10.17
N VAL A 126 8.88 -4.39 9.94
CA VAL A 126 8.38 -3.20 9.24
C VAL A 126 9.35 -2.81 8.15
N TYR A 127 8.86 -2.70 6.93
CA TYR A 127 9.62 -2.25 5.77
C TYR A 127 9.25 -0.81 5.44
N PHE A 128 10.25 -0.01 5.13
CA PHE A 128 10.10 1.41 4.79
C PHE A 128 10.61 1.66 3.39
N MET A 129 9.94 2.54 2.68
CA MET A 129 10.46 3.18 1.49
C MET A 129 10.30 4.69 1.58
N ALA A 130 11.12 5.43 0.85
CA ALA A 130 11.04 6.87 0.80
C ALA A 130 9.91 7.34 -0.12
N GLY A 131 9.28 8.47 0.23
CA GLY A 131 8.55 9.32 -0.69
C GLY A 131 9.34 10.57 -1.05
N GLU A 132 8.82 11.41 -1.94
CA GLU A 132 9.52 12.64 -2.35
C GLU A 132 9.70 13.62 -1.20
N HIS A 133 8.77 13.62 -0.23
CA HIS A 133 8.90 14.47 0.96
C HIS A 133 10.03 14.03 1.90
N ASP A 134 10.43 12.77 1.82
CA ASP A 134 11.53 12.21 2.61
C ASP A 134 12.90 12.37 1.94
N ALA A 135 12.97 12.29 0.60
CA ALA A 135 14.20 12.02 -0.09
C ALA A 135 14.59 13.00 -1.21
N SER A 136 13.66 13.80 -1.76
CA SER A 136 13.96 14.59 -2.97
C SER A 136 14.90 15.77 -2.75
N LEU A 137 14.98 16.32 -1.53
CA LEU A 137 15.78 17.52 -1.26
C LEU A 137 17.28 17.26 -1.14
N ASP A 138 17.67 16.05 -0.73
CA ASP A 138 19.07 15.67 -0.48
C ASP A 138 19.45 14.32 -1.09
N ARG A 139 18.69 13.90 -2.12
CA ARG A 139 18.85 12.59 -2.78
C ARG A 139 18.77 11.41 -1.83
N GLY A 140 18.00 11.57 -0.74
CA GLY A 140 17.75 10.55 0.24
C GLY A 140 18.82 10.36 1.30
N ASP A 141 19.78 11.29 1.46
CA ASP A 141 20.85 11.15 2.45
C ASP A 141 20.29 11.06 3.87
N ALA A 142 19.39 11.96 4.27
CA ALA A 142 18.77 11.92 5.59
C ALA A 142 17.88 10.68 5.78
N TYR A 143 17.16 10.27 4.75
CA TYR A 143 16.36 9.04 4.77
C TYR A 143 17.27 7.82 5.00
N GLN A 144 18.35 7.69 4.26
CA GLN A 144 19.28 6.56 4.38
C GLN A 144 19.93 6.48 5.76
N GLU A 145 20.26 7.62 6.36
CA GLU A 145 20.77 7.68 7.73
C GLU A 145 19.74 7.15 8.74
N ALA A 146 18.45 7.45 8.53
CA ALA A 146 17.37 7.08 9.46
C ALA A 146 16.82 5.67 9.23
N PHE A 147 16.62 5.24 7.98
CA PHE A 147 15.85 4.04 7.59
C PHE A 147 16.66 3.02 6.78
N GLY A 148 17.82 3.38 6.29
CA GLY A 148 18.67 2.50 5.47
C GLY A 148 18.49 2.71 3.97
N LYS A 149 18.68 1.66 3.18
CA LYS A 149 18.72 1.74 1.72
C LYS A 149 17.43 2.26 1.11
N LEU A 150 17.55 3.06 0.04
CA LEU A 150 16.42 3.54 -0.75
C LEU A 150 15.80 2.44 -1.61
N ASN A 151 16.63 1.55 -2.17
CA ASN A 151 16.17 0.39 -2.94
C ASN A 151 16.78 -0.90 -2.38
N TYR A 152 15.96 -1.95 -2.31
CA TYR A 152 16.36 -3.26 -1.77
C TYR A 152 15.32 -4.33 -2.14
N THR A 153 15.67 -5.59 -1.88
CA THR A 153 14.77 -6.73 -2.01
C THR A 153 14.65 -7.49 -0.70
N PHE A 154 13.56 -8.22 -0.55
CA PHE A 154 13.37 -9.21 0.51
C PHE A 154 12.41 -10.29 0.03
N ASP A 155 12.51 -11.47 0.63
CA ASP A 155 11.62 -12.59 0.32
C ASP A 155 10.72 -12.90 1.51
N HIS A 156 9.47 -13.23 1.25
CA HIS A 156 8.56 -13.70 2.27
C HIS A 156 7.64 -14.80 1.73
N LYS A 157 7.71 -15.99 2.33
CA LYS A 157 6.88 -17.16 2.01
C LYS A 157 6.74 -17.44 0.50
N GLY A 158 7.86 -17.34 -0.23
CA GLY A 158 7.91 -17.63 -1.67
C GLY A 158 7.41 -16.51 -2.59
N VAL A 159 7.26 -15.30 -2.06
CA VAL A 159 7.04 -14.08 -2.83
C VAL A 159 8.30 -13.22 -2.74
N HIS A 160 8.77 -12.75 -3.87
CA HIS A 160 9.91 -11.84 -3.99
C HIS A 160 9.43 -10.40 -3.99
N PHE A 161 9.89 -9.60 -3.04
CA PHE A 161 9.54 -8.18 -2.89
C PHE A 161 10.70 -7.31 -3.35
N ILE A 162 10.39 -6.33 -4.19
CA ILE A 162 11.36 -5.38 -4.74
C ILE A 162 10.91 -3.96 -4.36
N VAL A 163 11.72 -3.25 -3.58
CA VAL A 163 11.51 -1.84 -3.26
C VAL A 163 12.33 -1.01 -4.24
N ILE A 164 11.65 -0.11 -4.96
CA ILE A 164 12.26 0.76 -5.98
C ILE A 164 12.18 2.21 -5.50
N ASP A 165 13.31 2.88 -5.48
CA ASP A 165 13.39 4.33 -5.31
C ASP A 165 13.03 5.03 -6.62
N ASN A 166 11.98 5.79 -6.62
CA ASN A 166 11.56 6.62 -7.77
C ASN A 166 11.29 8.08 -7.36
N VAL A 167 11.94 8.53 -6.25
CA VAL A 167 11.69 9.83 -5.62
C VAL A 167 12.94 10.58 -5.19
N SER A 168 14.05 9.92 -4.89
CA SER A 168 15.26 10.59 -4.42
C SER A 168 15.91 11.46 -5.50
N ASP A 169 15.75 11.10 -6.76
CA ASP A 169 16.06 12.01 -7.86
C ASP A 169 14.93 13.04 -8.02
N PRO A 170 15.22 14.36 -7.94
CA PRO A 170 14.20 15.40 -8.07
C PRO A 170 13.46 15.37 -9.43
N GLY A 171 14.01 14.68 -10.42
CA GLY A 171 13.36 14.44 -11.70
C GLY A 171 12.29 13.36 -11.66
N ALA A 172 12.04 12.71 -10.51
CA ALA A 172 11.15 11.58 -10.37
C ALA A 172 11.48 10.44 -11.34
N ILE A 173 12.74 10.04 -11.34
CA ILE A 173 13.27 8.95 -12.17
C ILE A 173 13.88 7.85 -11.30
N VAL A 174 13.81 6.63 -11.80
CA VAL A 174 14.51 5.46 -11.23
C VAL A 174 16.00 5.51 -11.63
N GLY A 175 16.27 5.90 -12.85
CA GLY A 175 17.61 6.06 -13.40
C GLY A 175 18.26 4.75 -13.85
N GLU A 176 19.27 4.89 -14.69
CA GLU A 176 19.91 3.75 -15.36
C GLU A 176 20.58 2.78 -14.38
N SER A 177 21.24 3.29 -13.34
CA SER A 177 21.93 2.45 -12.36
C SER A 177 20.97 1.51 -11.64
N GLN A 178 19.84 2.04 -11.14
CA GLN A 178 18.85 1.23 -10.45
C GLN A 178 18.07 0.32 -11.41
N LEU A 179 17.81 0.77 -12.65
CA LEU A 179 17.20 -0.06 -13.68
C LEU A 179 18.09 -1.27 -14.01
N ASN A 180 19.41 -1.08 -14.08
CA ASN A 180 20.36 -2.18 -14.31
C ASN A 180 20.39 -3.14 -13.10
N TRP A 181 20.34 -2.62 -11.87
CA TRP A 181 20.19 -3.43 -10.66
C TRP A 181 18.90 -4.26 -10.69
N LEU A 182 17.76 -3.64 -11.03
CA LEU A 182 16.47 -4.33 -11.15
C LEU A 182 16.53 -5.45 -12.18
N LYS A 183 17.07 -5.18 -13.37
CA LYS A 183 17.23 -6.21 -14.43
C LYS A 183 18.14 -7.36 -14.00
N ALA A 184 19.20 -7.07 -13.24
CA ALA A 184 20.09 -8.09 -12.73
C ALA A 184 19.42 -8.96 -11.66
N ASP A 185 18.59 -8.37 -10.80
CA ASP A 185 17.80 -9.08 -9.80
C ASP A 185 16.74 -9.96 -10.47
N LEU A 186 15.91 -9.38 -11.34
CA LEU A 186 14.86 -10.10 -12.09
C LEU A 186 15.40 -11.29 -12.90
N LYS A 187 16.63 -11.20 -13.40
CA LYS A 187 17.29 -12.30 -14.12
C LYS A 187 17.51 -13.54 -13.22
N GLN A 188 17.54 -13.38 -11.91
CA GLN A 188 17.66 -14.49 -10.96
C GLN A 188 16.28 -15.12 -10.66
N GLN A 189 15.21 -14.45 -11.02
CA GLN A 189 13.86 -14.92 -10.79
C GLN A 189 13.34 -15.74 -11.96
N LYS A 190 12.53 -16.76 -11.66
CA LYS A 190 11.80 -17.50 -12.71
C LYS A 190 10.71 -16.60 -13.30
N THR A 191 10.32 -16.85 -14.55
CA THR A 191 9.25 -16.09 -15.21
C THR A 191 7.88 -16.25 -14.55
N ASP A 192 7.65 -17.35 -13.84
CA ASP A 192 6.45 -17.62 -13.05
C ASP A 192 6.60 -17.30 -11.55
N ALA A 193 7.74 -16.74 -11.12
CA ALA A 193 7.93 -16.28 -9.76
C ALA A 193 6.87 -15.22 -9.40
N ARG A 194 6.44 -15.23 -8.15
CA ARG A 194 5.56 -14.18 -7.62
C ARG A 194 6.41 -13.00 -7.19
N ILE A 195 6.17 -11.86 -7.81
CA ILE A 195 6.92 -10.64 -7.58
C ILE A 195 5.97 -9.54 -7.12
N VAL A 196 6.30 -8.92 -6.02
CA VAL A 196 5.65 -7.68 -5.55
C VAL A 196 6.66 -6.55 -5.67
N VAL A 197 6.29 -5.51 -6.39
CA VAL A 197 7.07 -4.30 -6.51
C VAL A 197 6.44 -3.21 -5.64
N LEU A 198 7.25 -2.54 -4.85
CA LEU A 198 6.86 -1.42 -4.01
C LEU A 198 7.50 -0.15 -4.57
N THR A 199 6.68 0.85 -4.90
CA THR A 199 7.11 2.17 -5.36
C THR A 199 6.35 3.24 -4.61
N HIS A 200 6.88 4.47 -4.55
CA HIS A 200 6.07 5.56 -4.00
C HIS A 200 5.17 6.17 -5.07
N ARG A 201 5.73 6.58 -6.19
CA ARG A 201 4.97 7.16 -7.32
C ARG A 201 4.49 6.07 -8.27
N PRO A 202 3.37 6.27 -9.00
CA PRO A 202 2.94 5.32 -10.02
C PRO A 202 4.02 5.18 -11.11
N LEU A 203 4.20 3.96 -11.61
CA LEU A 203 5.12 3.66 -12.72
C LEU A 203 4.55 4.04 -14.10
N PHE A 204 3.27 4.35 -14.17
CA PHE A 204 2.56 4.75 -15.39
C PHE A 204 2.06 6.18 -15.27
N ASP A 205 1.74 6.80 -16.40
CA ASP A 205 1.23 8.16 -16.46
C ASP A 205 -0.25 8.18 -16.06
N LEU A 206 -0.51 8.28 -14.75
CA LEU A 206 -1.88 8.37 -14.25
C LEU A 206 -2.51 9.72 -14.59
N TYR A 207 -1.80 10.80 -14.32
CA TYR A 207 -2.20 12.15 -14.64
C TYR A 207 -0.97 13.07 -14.71
N PRO A 208 -0.36 13.24 -15.89
CA PRO A 208 0.91 13.97 -16.06
C PRO A 208 0.86 15.42 -15.61
N ASP A 209 -0.29 16.12 -15.80
CA ASP A 209 -0.47 17.51 -15.40
C ASP A 209 -0.33 17.73 -13.89
N TRP A 210 -0.50 16.69 -13.09
CA TRP A 210 -0.32 16.71 -11.64
C TRP A 210 0.96 16.05 -11.16
N ASP A 211 1.85 15.71 -12.09
CA ASP A 211 3.09 14.99 -11.77
C ASP A 211 2.86 13.61 -11.11
N TRP A 212 1.78 12.94 -11.52
CA TRP A 212 1.42 11.61 -11.04
C TRP A 212 1.95 10.53 -11.99
N ALA A 213 3.27 10.45 -12.03
CA ALA A 213 4.01 9.50 -12.84
C ALA A 213 5.44 9.33 -12.32
N THR A 214 6.10 8.26 -12.76
CA THR A 214 7.55 8.11 -12.76
C THR A 214 8.03 8.31 -14.20
N ARG A 215 8.93 9.26 -14.46
CA ARG A 215 9.26 9.66 -15.85
C ARG A 215 9.84 8.54 -16.71
N ASP A 216 10.63 7.66 -16.12
CA ASP A 216 11.18 6.46 -16.76
C ASP A 216 10.49 5.17 -16.28
N GLY A 217 9.28 5.29 -15.72
CA GLY A 217 8.52 4.17 -15.20
C GLY A 217 8.19 3.11 -16.26
N SER A 218 8.04 3.50 -17.52
CA SER A 218 7.86 2.56 -18.64
C SER A 218 9.03 1.59 -18.76
N ALA A 219 10.29 2.03 -18.52
CA ALA A 219 11.46 1.16 -18.57
C ALA A 219 11.47 0.12 -17.43
N VAL A 220 10.89 0.48 -16.27
CA VAL A 220 10.65 -0.46 -15.16
C VAL A 220 9.59 -1.47 -15.53
N ILE A 221 8.46 -1.01 -16.08
CA ILE A 221 7.37 -1.88 -16.55
C ILE A 221 7.88 -2.86 -17.61
N ASP A 222 8.65 -2.39 -18.61
CA ASP A 222 9.25 -3.23 -19.64
C ASP A 222 10.18 -4.32 -19.06
N ALA A 223 10.93 -3.98 -18.00
CA ALA A 223 11.78 -4.96 -17.31
C ALA A 223 10.94 -6.02 -16.55
N LEU A 224 9.78 -5.66 -16.03
CA LEU A 224 8.87 -6.55 -15.30
C LEU A 224 8.00 -7.41 -16.23
N MET A 225 7.73 -6.94 -17.45
CA MET A 225 6.80 -7.57 -18.41
C MET A 225 7.07 -9.05 -18.73
N PRO A 226 8.33 -9.56 -18.74
CA PRO A 226 8.61 -10.98 -18.92
C PRO A 226 8.14 -11.90 -17.78
N HIS A 227 7.80 -11.35 -16.60
CA HIS A 227 7.37 -12.10 -15.43
C HIS A 227 5.85 -12.10 -15.33
N HIS A 228 5.24 -13.29 -15.22
CA HIS A 228 3.79 -13.45 -15.36
C HIS A 228 2.96 -13.07 -14.10
N ASN A 229 3.59 -13.08 -12.92
CA ASN A 229 2.90 -12.87 -11.63
C ASN A 229 3.49 -11.65 -10.91
N VAL A 230 3.27 -10.45 -11.46
CA VAL A 230 3.75 -9.19 -10.92
C VAL A 230 2.60 -8.34 -10.41
N THR A 231 2.74 -7.79 -9.22
CA THR A 231 1.82 -6.80 -8.64
C THR A 231 2.62 -5.64 -8.08
N VAL A 232 2.19 -4.41 -8.36
CA VAL A 232 2.80 -3.17 -7.87
C VAL A 232 1.89 -2.53 -6.82
N PHE A 233 2.44 -2.20 -5.65
CA PHE A 233 1.78 -1.37 -4.64
C PHE A 233 2.50 -0.03 -4.53
N TYR A 234 1.73 1.07 -4.45
CA TYR A 234 2.28 2.42 -4.44
C TYR A 234 1.45 3.37 -3.56
N GLY A 235 1.94 4.58 -3.33
CA GLY A 235 1.31 5.65 -2.56
C GLY A 235 1.10 6.92 -3.38
N HIS A 236 1.60 8.06 -2.90
CA HIS A 236 1.74 9.35 -3.57
C HIS A 236 0.43 10.07 -3.97
N ILE A 237 -0.55 9.36 -4.50
CA ILE A 237 -1.78 9.96 -5.02
C ILE A 237 -2.88 10.14 -3.96
N HIS A 238 -2.62 9.66 -2.73
CA HIS A 238 -3.50 9.77 -1.56
C HIS A 238 -4.91 9.23 -1.75
N GLN A 239 -5.10 8.27 -2.64
CA GLN A 239 -6.39 7.66 -2.92
C GLN A 239 -6.23 6.22 -3.38
N GLU A 240 -7.27 5.43 -3.18
CA GLU A 240 -7.37 4.10 -3.73
C GLU A 240 -7.48 4.21 -5.26
N ASN A 241 -6.60 3.52 -5.95
CA ASN A 241 -6.61 3.39 -7.40
C ASN A 241 -6.15 2.01 -7.82
N HIS A 242 -6.81 1.44 -8.82
CA HIS A 242 -6.46 0.16 -9.42
C HIS A 242 -6.26 0.32 -10.92
N HIS A 243 -5.10 -0.06 -11.41
CA HIS A 243 -4.73 0.07 -12.82
C HIS A 243 -4.07 -1.21 -13.32
N MET A 244 -4.19 -1.48 -14.61
CA MET A 244 -3.53 -2.61 -15.27
C MET A 244 -2.64 -2.10 -16.40
N THR A 245 -1.36 -2.51 -16.40
CA THR A 245 -0.48 -2.34 -17.56
C THR A 245 -0.13 -3.73 -18.10
N GLY A 246 -0.81 -4.13 -19.17
CA GLY A 246 -0.76 -5.52 -19.62
C GLY A 246 -1.35 -6.44 -18.55
N HIS A 247 -0.56 -7.39 -18.05
CA HIS A 247 -0.95 -8.28 -16.95
C HIS A 247 -0.49 -7.80 -15.56
N ILE A 248 0.27 -6.71 -15.48
CA ILE A 248 0.79 -6.16 -14.23
C ILE A 248 -0.31 -5.32 -13.57
N ALA A 249 -0.70 -5.72 -12.37
CA ALA A 249 -1.66 -4.98 -11.56
C ALA A 249 -0.94 -3.91 -10.71
N HIS A 250 -1.50 -2.70 -10.66
CA HIS A 250 -0.99 -1.58 -9.85
C HIS A 250 -2.08 -1.13 -8.89
N HIS A 251 -1.74 -0.98 -7.61
CA HIS A 251 -2.68 -0.63 -6.54
C HIS A 251 -2.10 0.44 -5.63
N SER A 252 -2.74 1.63 -5.58
CA SER A 252 -2.34 2.68 -4.64
C SER A 252 -3.14 2.64 -3.36
N ALA A 253 -2.49 3.05 -2.26
CA ALA A 253 -3.09 3.22 -0.96
C ALA A 253 -3.64 4.63 -0.75
N LYS A 254 -4.61 4.76 0.17
CA LYS A 254 -5.01 6.04 0.75
C LYS A 254 -3.88 6.60 1.61
N SER A 255 -3.86 7.92 1.74
CA SER A 255 -2.99 8.60 2.69
C SER A 255 -3.50 8.45 4.12
N LEU A 256 -2.59 8.57 5.08
CA LEU A 256 -2.91 8.75 6.49
C LEU A 256 -3.00 10.23 6.89
N MET A 257 -2.71 11.18 6.01
CA MET A 257 -2.68 12.58 6.38
C MET A 257 -3.81 13.40 5.76
N PHE A 258 -4.00 13.33 4.46
CA PHE A 258 -5.07 14.02 3.74
C PHE A 258 -5.38 13.33 2.41
N PRO A 259 -6.64 13.35 1.96
CA PRO A 259 -7.00 12.88 0.62
C PRO A 259 -6.70 13.96 -0.42
N LEU A 260 -6.46 13.54 -1.66
CA LEU A 260 -6.36 14.39 -2.84
C LEU A 260 -7.59 14.17 -3.75
N PRO A 261 -7.96 15.15 -4.58
CA PRO A 261 -9.09 15.03 -5.50
C PRO A 261 -8.81 14.00 -6.61
N ALA A 262 -9.87 13.48 -7.21
CA ALA A 262 -9.74 12.56 -8.34
C ALA A 262 -8.98 13.24 -9.51
N PRO A 263 -8.22 12.50 -10.32
CA PRO A 263 -7.46 13.05 -11.45
C PRO A 263 -8.34 13.92 -12.35
N GLY A 264 -7.91 15.14 -12.64
CA GLY A 264 -8.62 16.07 -13.55
C GLY A 264 -9.93 16.64 -13.01
N SER A 265 -10.37 16.30 -11.80
CA SER A 265 -11.63 16.82 -11.23
C SER A 265 -11.56 18.31 -10.83
N VAL A 266 -10.35 18.82 -10.67
CA VAL A 266 -10.06 20.24 -10.38
C VAL A 266 -8.86 20.69 -11.20
N PRO A 267 -8.71 22.00 -11.50
CA PRO A 267 -7.60 22.50 -12.31
C PRO A 267 -6.20 22.28 -11.68
N LYS A 268 -6.12 22.28 -10.35
CA LYS A 268 -4.86 22.10 -9.60
C LYS A 268 -5.10 21.20 -8.41
N LYS A 269 -4.23 20.17 -8.23
CA LYS A 269 -4.30 19.32 -7.05
C LYS A 269 -4.03 20.12 -5.78
N ALA A 270 -4.86 19.88 -4.78
CA ALA A 270 -4.67 20.41 -3.43
C ALA A 270 -5.33 19.45 -2.44
N PRO A 271 -4.83 19.36 -1.20
CA PRO A 271 -5.46 18.57 -0.16
C PRO A 271 -6.94 18.94 0.01
N ILE A 272 -7.79 17.92 0.10
CA ILE A 272 -9.23 18.12 0.34
C ILE A 272 -9.39 18.60 1.79
N PRO A 273 -10.16 19.69 2.02
CA PRO A 273 -10.42 20.19 3.37
C PRO A 273 -11.09 19.16 4.26
N TRP A 274 -10.83 19.25 5.56
CA TRP A 274 -11.45 18.40 6.57
C TRP A 274 -12.96 18.55 6.60
N ASP A 275 -13.65 17.41 6.58
CA ASP A 275 -15.10 17.34 6.73
C ASP A 275 -15.43 16.98 8.19
N THR A 276 -15.95 17.94 8.96
CA THR A 276 -16.32 17.73 10.37
C THR A 276 -17.51 16.79 10.54
N SER A 277 -18.32 16.60 9.50
CA SER A 277 -19.43 15.66 9.49
C SER A 277 -19.02 14.22 9.20
N ALA A 278 -17.84 14.05 8.60
CA ALA A 278 -17.26 12.75 8.26
C ALA A 278 -15.74 12.76 8.57
N PRO A 279 -15.33 12.79 9.84
CA PRO A 279 -13.93 12.82 10.25
C PRO A 279 -13.15 11.63 9.64
N TYR A 280 -11.91 11.89 9.21
CA TYR A 280 -11.01 10.92 8.57
C TYR A 280 -11.52 10.33 7.24
N LYS A 281 -12.58 10.89 6.65
CA LYS A 281 -13.06 10.48 5.32
C LYS A 281 -11.94 10.57 4.29
N GLY A 282 -11.73 9.48 3.54
CA GLY A 282 -10.67 9.40 2.52
C GLY A 282 -9.29 9.04 3.07
N LEU A 283 -9.13 8.94 4.39
CA LEU A 283 -7.93 8.42 5.03
C LEU A 283 -8.08 6.93 5.32
N GLY A 284 -6.96 6.20 5.29
CA GLY A 284 -7.01 4.77 5.57
C GLY A 284 -5.67 4.07 5.41
N LEU A 285 -5.70 2.80 5.74
CA LEU A 285 -4.65 1.83 5.52
C LEU A 285 -5.29 0.58 4.89
N ARG A 286 -4.51 -0.39 4.46
CA ARG A 286 -5.09 -1.61 3.87
C ARG A 286 -4.41 -2.86 4.36
N SER A 287 -5.18 -3.93 4.48
CA SER A 287 -4.65 -5.29 4.56
C SER A 287 -4.59 -5.90 3.16
N ILE A 288 -3.53 -6.66 2.90
CA ILE A 288 -3.29 -7.34 1.65
C ILE A 288 -3.04 -8.81 1.98
N GLU A 289 -3.98 -9.67 1.64
CA GLU A 289 -3.85 -11.11 1.84
C GLU A 289 -3.32 -11.76 0.57
N ALA A 290 -2.23 -12.50 0.69
CA ALA A 290 -1.63 -13.25 -0.40
C ALA A 290 -2.19 -14.67 -0.44
N GLU A 291 -3.05 -14.94 -1.42
CA GLU A 291 -3.56 -16.28 -1.72
C GLU A 291 -2.62 -16.98 -2.72
N LEU A 292 -1.59 -17.65 -2.20
CA LEU A 292 -0.50 -18.16 -3.03
C LEU A 292 -0.93 -19.26 -4.01
N LYS A 293 -1.95 -20.03 -3.71
CA LYS A 293 -2.50 -21.03 -4.67
C LYS A 293 -3.12 -20.39 -5.91
N GLN A 294 -3.65 -19.17 -5.77
CA GLN A 294 -4.37 -18.49 -6.85
C GLN A 294 -3.53 -17.38 -7.53
N ALA A 295 -2.29 -17.16 -7.05
CA ALA A 295 -1.42 -16.03 -7.44
C ALA A 295 -2.18 -14.68 -7.37
N LYS A 296 -3.02 -14.50 -6.32
CA LYS A 296 -3.92 -13.37 -6.17
C LYS A 296 -3.68 -12.67 -4.83
N TYR A 297 -3.89 -11.36 -4.83
CA TYR A 297 -3.91 -10.54 -3.62
C TYR A 297 -5.35 -10.06 -3.36
N GLU A 298 -5.88 -10.36 -2.18
CA GLU A 298 -7.13 -9.76 -1.71
C GLU A 298 -6.80 -8.51 -0.92
N ILE A 299 -7.30 -7.36 -1.40
CA ILE A 299 -7.03 -6.04 -0.82
C ILE A 299 -8.27 -5.58 -0.08
N LYS A 300 -8.13 -5.20 1.19
CA LYS A 300 -9.18 -4.64 2.01
C LYS A 300 -8.76 -3.31 2.60
N GLU A 301 -9.54 -2.27 2.29
CA GLU A 301 -9.36 -0.95 2.89
C GLU A 301 -9.83 -0.96 4.35
N LEU A 302 -9.03 -0.38 5.23
CA LEU A 302 -9.31 -0.23 6.65
C LEU A 302 -9.35 1.26 7.00
N ASN A 303 -10.31 1.65 7.83
CA ASN A 303 -10.35 3.03 8.32
C ASN A 303 -9.28 3.28 9.38
N VAL A 304 -8.82 4.52 9.47
CA VAL A 304 -7.84 4.95 10.49
C VAL A 304 -8.32 4.66 11.92
N ASN A 305 -9.63 4.65 12.15
CA ASN A 305 -10.23 4.39 13.46
C ASN A 305 -10.49 2.90 13.74
N GLY A 306 -10.06 1.98 12.87
CA GLY A 306 -10.18 0.54 13.11
C GLY A 306 -11.61 -0.02 12.97
N GLY A 307 -12.48 0.61 12.18
CA GLY A 307 -13.86 0.18 11.89
C GLY A 307 -14.04 -0.32 10.47
#